data_d90d6e70381f6cd597922c18e8bf0a76
#
_entry.id   d90d6e70381f6cd597922c18e8bf0a76
#
_cell.length_a   1.000
_cell.length_b   1.000
_cell.length_c   1.000
_cell.angle_alpha   90.00
_cell.angle_beta   90.00
_cell.angle_gamma   90.00
#
_symmetry.space_group_name_H-M   'P 1'
#
loop_
_entity.id
_entity.type
_entity.pdbx_description
1 polymer ?
#
loop_
_entity_poly.entity_id
_entity_poly.type
_entity_poly.pdbx_seq_one_letter_code
_entity_poly.pdbx_strand_id
1 'polypeptide(L)'
;MFNAQIFTLYPDFFPGFLSKGLYGKAMSENKWKLKIVNIRDYASDKHKTVDDTPFGGGSGMLLRPDILASALDKNIKKGEKTIYLSPRGKKFDQNVARSLSKEKNVNLICGHFEGVDQRLLETRNIEEYSLGDFILSGGEPASFVIIDALVRLLPGVLGNKDSVKEESFENHLLEYPQYTKPREWEGKSPPEVLFSGDHAKIKGWRLSQSEAITRRQRPDLWKKYLEKKNEKH
;
A
#
# COMPACT_ATOMS: atom_id res chain seq x y z
N MET A 1 -6.37 11.50 -13.70
CA MET A 1 -7.03 11.26 -12.41
C MET A 1 -6.95 9.79 -12.11
N PHE A 2 -6.48 9.43 -10.93
CA PHE A 2 -6.37 8.05 -10.44
C PHE A 2 -7.71 7.58 -9.85
N ASN A 3 -8.10 6.33 -10.09
CA ASN A 3 -9.31 5.74 -9.53
C ASN A 3 -8.97 4.48 -8.74
N ALA A 4 -9.29 4.46 -7.46
CA ALA A 4 -9.28 3.26 -6.64
C ALA A 4 -10.70 2.71 -6.55
N GLN A 5 -10.87 1.40 -6.77
CA GLN A 5 -12.14 0.73 -6.60
C GLN A 5 -11.96 -0.43 -5.60
N ILE A 6 -12.85 -0.52 -4.63
CA ILE A 6 -12.78 -1.53 -3.57
C ILE A 6 -14.00 -2.44 -3.65
N PHE A 7 -13.75 -3.74 -3.70
CA PHE A 7 -14.76 -4.79 -3.59
C PHE A 7 -14.73 -5.32 -2.15
N THR A 8 -15.81 -5.15 -1.42
CA THR A 8 -15.87 -5.44 0.03
C THR A 8 -17.25 -5.98 0.43
N LEU A 9 -17.30 -6.68 1.57
CA LEU A 9 -18.55 -7.03 2.25
C LEU A 9 -19.02 -5.94 3.23
N TYR A 10 -18.16 -4.95 3.53
CA TYR A 10 -18.38 -3.91 4.54
C TYR A 10 -18.15 -2.51 3.95
N PRO A 11 -19.06 -2.05 3.05
CA PRO A 11 -18.92 -0.75 2.39
C PRO A 11 -18.86 0.42 3.37
N ASP A 12 -19.48 0.31 4.55
CA ASP A 12 -19.56 1.36 5.55
C ASP A 12 -18.21 1.69 6.23
N PHE A 13 -17.18 0.85 6.05
CA PHE A 13 -15.83 1.21 6.49
C PHE A 13 -15.24 2.35 5.67
N PHE A 14 -15.76 2.58 4.48
CA PHE A 14 -15.22 3.56 3.53
C PHE A 14 -16.12 4.80 3.43
N PRO A 15 -15.53 5.97 3.17
CA PRO A 15 -14.11 6.22 2.92
C PRO A 15 -13.24 6.24 4.19
N GLY A 16 -13.82 6.16 5.39
CA GLY A 16 -13.10 6.18 6.65
C GLY A 16 -12.15 7.39 6.76
N PHE A 17 -10.92 7.16 7.21
CA PHE A 17 -9.93 8.21 7.34
C PHE A 17 -9.43 8.76 5.98
N LEU A 18 -9.66 8.06 4.86
CA LEU A 18 -9.31 8.55 3.53
C LEU A 18 -10.09 9.81 3.12
N SER A 19 -11.15 10.16 3.85
CA SER A 19 -11.86 11.44 3.69
C SER A 19 -11.16 12.64 4.36
N LYS A 20 -10.09 12.42 5.10
CA LYS A 20 -9.39 13.43 5.91
C LYS A 20 -7.94 13.62 5.45
N GLY A 21 -7.29 14.63 6.00
CA GLY A 21 -5.86 14.87 5.78
C GLY A 21 -5.46 14.99 4.30
N LEU A 22 -4.32 14.41 3.97
CA LEU A 22 -3.74 14.45 2.63
C LEU A 22 -4.65 13.80 1.57
N TYR A 23 -5.25 12.66 1.89
CA TYR A 23 -6.11 11.88 0.98
C TYR A 23 -7.40 12.62 0.67
N GLY A 24 -8.07 13.13 1.70
CA GLY A 24 -9.32 13.87 1.55
C GLY A 24 -9.13 15.16 0.75
N LYS A 25 -8.04 15.90 1.00
CA LYS A 25 -7.67 17.07 0.20
C LYS A 25 -7.43 16.68 -1.27
N ALA A 26 -6.64 15.64 -1.53
CA ALA A 26 -6.37 15.18 -2.88
C ALA A 26 -7.65 14.70 -3.60
N MET A 27 -8.60 14.12 -2.87
CA MET A 27 -9.91 13.72 -3.40
C MET A 27 -10.75 14.95 -3.76
N SER A 28 -10.85 15.95 -2.88
CA SER A 28 -11.58 17.19 -3.16
C SER A 28 -11.01 17.99 -4.32
N GLU A 29 -9.68 17.90 -4.55
CA GLU A 29 -8.97 18.46 -5.70
C GLU A 29 -9.06 17.59 -6.98
N ASN A 30 -9.88 16.54 -6.98
CA ASN A 30 -10.05 15.60 -8.11
C ASN A 30 -8.77 14.94 -8.59
N LYS A 31 -7.75 14.76 -7.74
CA LYS A 31 -6.53 14.03 -8.08
C LYS A 31 -6.75 12.52 -8.10
N TRP A 32 -7.66 12.04 -7.24
CA TRP A 32 -8.10 10.66 -7.21
C TRP A 32 -9.57 10.52 -6.82
N LYS A 33 -10.14 9.35 -7.09
CA LYS A 33 -11.51 8.99 -6.69
C LYS A 33 -11.53 7.60 -6.08
N LEU A 34 -12.48 7.42 -5.15
CA LEU A 34 -12.77 6.15 -4.52
C LEU A 34 -14.15 5.68 -4.96
N LYS A 35 -14.24 4.44 -5.45
CA LYS A 35 -15.50 3.76 -5.71
C LYS A 35 -15.59 2.51 -4.83
N ILE A 36 -16.70 2.31 -4.16
CA ILE A 36 -16.96 1.15 -3.33
C ILE A 36 -17.99 0.27 -4.01
N VAL A 37 -17.72 -1.03 -4.07
CA VAL A 37 -18.60 -2.05 -4.61
C VAL A 37 -18.91 -3.04 -3.49
N ASN A 38 -20.17 -3.08 -3.07
CA ASN A 38 -20.64 -4.08 -2.13
C ASN A 38 -20.83 -5.42 -2.87
N ILE A 39 -20.04 -6.42 -2.51
CA ILE A 39 -20.09 -7.76 -3.14
C ILE A 39 -21.47 -8.40 -2.95
N ARG A 40 -22.15 -8.13 -1.81
CA ARG A 40 -23.49 -8.69 -1.52
C ARG A 40 -24.57 -8.26 -2.52
N ASP A 41 -24.38 -7.14 -3.21
CA ASP A 41 -25.37 -6.64 -4.19
C ASP A 41 -25.42 -7.49 -5.46
N TYR A 42 -24.48 -8.44 -5.62
CA TYR A 42 -24.38 -9.34 -6.77
C TYR A 42 -24.89 -10.75 -6.46
N ALA A 43 -25.29 -11.02 -5.22
CA ALA A 43 -25.98 -12.26 -4.86
C ALA A 43 -27.46 -12.18 -5.29
N SER A 44 -27.95 -13.24 -5.92
CA SER A 44 -29.31 -13.32 -6.47
C SER A 44 -30.35 -13.87 -5.51
N ASP A 45 -29.92 -14.53 -4.43
CA ASP A 45 -30.80 -15.13 -3.43
C ASP A 45 -31.32 -14.08 -2.43
N LYS A 46 -32.44 -14.41 -1.77
CA LYS A 46 -33.10 -13.53 -0.80
C LYS A 46 -32.20 -13.12 0.39
N HIS A 47 -31.29 -14.00 0.77
CA HIS A 47 -30.39 -13.81 1.91
C HIS A 47 -29.09 -13.13 1.53
N LYS A 48 -28.86 -12.87 0.24
CA LYS A 48 -27.62 -12.28 -0.30
C LYS A 48 -26.38 -13.07 0.15
N THR A 49 -26.44 -14.39 0.01
CA THR A 49 -25.39 -15.32 0.41
C THR A 49 -24.16 -15.16 -0.49
N VAL A 50 -23.01 -14.85 0.11
CA VAL A 50 -21.76 -14.53 -0.60
C VAL A 50 -20.65 -15.55 -0.37
N ASP A 51 -20.87 -16.49 0.55
CA ASP A 51 -19.88 -17.47 1.01
C ASP A 51 -20.48 -18.86 1.08
N ASP A 52 -19.63 -19.88 1.09
CA ASP A 52 -20.03 -21.29 1.23
C ASP A 52 -18.87 -22.10 1.81
N THR A 53 -19.15 -23.33 2.24
CA THR A 53 -18.18 -24.25 2.80
C THR A 53 -17.12 -24.66 1.76
N PRO A 54 -15.82 -24.76 2.14
CA PRO A 54 -14.79 -25.20 1.21
C PRO A 54 -14.95 -26.68 0.82
N PHE A 55 -14.67 -27.00 -0.44
CA PHE A 55 -14.55 -28.40 -0.85
C PHE A 55 -13.41 -29.09 -0.11
N GLY A 56 -13.63 -30.31 0.33
CA GLY A 56 -12.68 -31.07 1.15
C GLY A 56 -12.90 -30.90 2.65
N GLY A 57 -13.83 -30.05 3.07
CA GLY A 57 -14.10 -29.78 4.48
C GLY A 57 -13.11 -28.80 5.09
N GLY A 58 -13.20 -28.62 6.40
CA GLY A 58 -12.40 -27.64 7.18
C GLY A 58 -13.28 -26.65 7.89
N SER A 59 -12.67 -25.86 8.78
CA SER A 59 -13.34 -24.75 9.45
C SER A 59 -13.39 -23.52 8.55
N GLY A 60 -14.46 -22.74 8.67
CA GLY A 60 -14.61 -21.47 7.96
C GLY A 60 -15.38 -21.59 6.64
N MET A 61 -15.42 -20.48 5.92
CA MET A 61 -16.18 -20.27 4.68
C MET A 61 -15.26 -19.68 3.62
N LEU A 62 -15.64 -19.80 2.35
CA LEU A 62 -14.96 -19.14 1.22
C LEU A 62 -15.95 -18.20 0.52
N LEU A 63 -15.45 -17.07 0.05
CA LEU A 63 -16.21 -16.22 -0.86
C LEU A 63 -16.52 -16.96 -2.15
N ARG A 64 -17.79 -17.01 -2.51
CA ARG A 64 -18.29 -17.69 -3.70
C ARG A 64 -17.75 -17.04 -4.97
N PRO A 65 -17.18 -17.84 -5.89
CA PRO A 65 -16.57 -17.31 -7.11
C PRO A 65 -17.58 -16.70 -8.09
N ASP A 66 -18.79 -17.23 -8.18
CA ASP A 66 -19.84 -16.74 -9.07
C ASP A 66 -20.32 -15.33 -8.68
N ILE A 67 -20.48 -15.08 -7.38
CA ILE A 67 -20.91 -13.77 -6.86
C ILE A 67 -19.80 -12.72 -7.06
N LEU A 68 -18.58 -13.06 -6.65
CA LEU A 68 -17.46 -12.15 -6.79
C LEU A 68 -17.12 -11.90 -8.28
N ALA A 69 -17.18 -12.95 -9.14
CA ALA A 69 -17.01 -12.77 -10.59
C ALA A 69 -18.06 -11.81 -11.16
N SER A 70 -19.33 -11.96 -10.77
CA SER A 70 -20.39 -11.05 -11.21
C SER A 70 -20.12 -9.60 -10.81
N ALA A 71 -19.60 -9.39 -9.58
CA ALA A 71 -19.21 -8.05 -9.11
C ALA A 71 -18.06 -7.48 -9.93
N LEU A 72 -17.01 -8.27 -10.17
CA LEU A 72 -15.84 -7.86 -10.94
C LEU A 72 -16.20 -7.55 -12.39
N ASP A 73 -16.87 -8.49 -13.08
CA ASP A 73 -17.18 -8.39 -14.51
C ASP A 73 -18.09 -7.19 -14.85
N LYS A 74 -18.97 -6.80 -13.93
CA LYS A 74 -19.82 -5.61 -14.12
C LYS A 74 -19.12 -4.28 -13.81
N ASN A 75 -18.01 -4.28 -13.09
CA ASN A 75 -17.39 -3.05 -12.60
C ASN A 75 -15.97 -2.82 -13.11
N ILE A 76 -15.29 -3.83 -13.63
CA ILE A 76 -13.91 -3.75 -14.09
C ILE A 76 -13.87 -3.86 -15.61
N LYS A 77 -13.09 -3.00 -16.24
CA LYS A 77 -12.83 -3.09 -17.69
C LYS A 77 -11.64 -4.02 -17.94
N LYS A 78 -11.66 -4.66 -19.11
CA LYS A 78 -10.56 -5.54 -19.52
C LYS A 78 -9.22 -4.80 -19.47
N GLY A 79 -8.24 -5.40 -18.80
CA GLY A 79 -6.88 -4.85 -18.68
C GLY A 79 -6.66 -3.95 -17.46
N GLU A 80 -7.67 -3.62 -16.67
CA GLU A 80 -7.48 -2.89 -15.42
C GLU A 80 -6.82 -3.77 -14.36
N LYS A 81 -5.91 -3.16 -13.60
CA LYS A 81 -5.19 -3.82 -12.51
C LYS A 81 -6.16 -4.25 -11.42
N THR A 82 -6.17 -5.54 -11.11
CA THR A 82 -7.00 -6.11 -10.06
C THR A 82 -6.13 -6.89 -9.09
N ILE A 83 -6.30 -6.61 -7.81
CA ILE A 83 -5.45 -7.11 -6.73
C ILE A 83 -6.33 -7.73 -5.66
N TYR A 84 -5.99 -8.93 -5.25
CA TYR A 84 -6.53 -9.58 -4.08
C TYR A 84 -5.54 -9.45 -2.90
N LEU A 85 -6.04 -9.00 -1.75
CA LEU A 85 -5.23 -8.81 -0.55
C LEU A 85 -5.21 -10.11 0.26
N SER A 86 -4.07 -10.77 0.26
CA SER A 86 -3.90 -12.11 0.81
C SER A 86 -2.52 -12.27 1.45
N PRO A 87 -2.40 -12.97 2.60
CA PRO A 87 -1.08 -13.28 3.17
C PRO A 87 -0.20 -14.15 2.27
N ARG A 88 -0.79 -14.88 1.31
CA ARG A 88 -0.07 -15.71 0.33
C ARG A 88 0.53 -14.91 -0.82
N GLY A 89 0.14 -13.64 -0.95
CA GLY A 89 0.53 -12.78 -2.05
C GLY A 89 2.00 -12.38 -2.04
N LYS A 90 2.46 -11.84 -3.17
CA LYS A 90 3.76 -11.18 -3.27
C LYS A 90 3.82 -10.01 -2.29
N LYS A 91 5.00 -9.74 -1.75
CA LYS A 91 5.17 -8.62 -0.85
C LYS A 91 4.83 -7.29 -1.53
N PHE A 92 3.92 -6.52 -0.94
CA PHE A 92 3.69 -5.14 -1.31
C PHE A 92 4.82 -4.27 -0.74
N ASP A 93 5.58 -3.64 -1.60
CA ASP A 93 6.66 -2.73 -1.24
C ASP A 93 6.56 -1.39 -1.98
N GLN A 94 7.50 -0.48 -1.71
CA GLN A 94 7.51 0.85 -2.31
C GLN A 94 7.63 0.82 -3.85
N ASN A 95 8.27 -0.18 -4.44
CA ASN A 95 8.37 -0.31 -5.89
C ASN A 95 7.03 -0.72 -6.50
N VAL A 96 6.32 -1.64 -5.85
CA VAL A 96 4.95 -2.02 -6.22
C VAL A 96 4.04 -0.81 -6.11
N ALA A 97 4.11 -0.05 -5.02
CA ALA A 97 3.34 1.18 -4.83
C ALA A 97 3.60 2.19 -5.96
N ARG A 98 4.86 2.42 -6.35
CA ARG A 98 5.21 3.28 -7.48
C ARG A 98 4.69 2.77 -8.83
N SER A 99 4.72 1.47 -9.04
CA SER A 99 4.17 0.89 -10.26
C SER A 99 2.67 1.11 -10.34
N LEU A 100 1.94 0.75 -9.28
CA LEU A 100 0.49 0.86 -9.22
C LEU A 100 -0.01 2.32 -9.21
N SER A 101 0.75 3.26 -8.64
CA SER A 101 0.38 4.68 -8.67
C SER A 101 0.40 5.30 -10.08
N LYS A 102 1.02 4.64 -11.06
CA LYS A 102 1.02 5.04 -12.47
C LYS A 102 -0.19 4.52 -13.24
N GLU A 103 -0.89 3.54 -12.68
CA GLU A 103 -2.11 3.01 -13.29
C GLU A 103 -3.23 4.04 -13.21
N LYS A 104 -4.15 3.99 -14.17
CA LYS A 104 -5.33 4.85 -14.16
C LYS A 104 -6.39 4.32 -13.18
N ASN A 105 -6.53 3.01 -13.12
CA ASN A 105 -7.51 2.30 -12.30
C ASN A 105 -6.83 1.16 -11.55
N VAL A 106 -7.06 1.07 -10.25
CA VAL A 106 -6.63 -0.04 -9.39
C VAL A 106 -7.82 -0.58 -8.64
N ASN A 107 -8.08 -1.87 -8.80
CA ASN A 107 -9.19 -2.58 -8.17
C ASN A 107 -8.63 -3.44 -7.03
N LEU A 108 -9.16 -3.28 -5.82
CA LEU A 108 -8.75 -4.02 -4.62
C LEU A 108 -9.88 -4.91 -4.15
N ILE A 109 -9.62 -6.19 -3.99
CA ILE A 109 -10.56 -7.16 -3.45
C ILE A 109 -10.21 -7.39 -1.99
N CYS A 110 -11.12 -7.03 -1.09
CA CYS A 110 -11.02 -7.31 0.34
C CYS A 110 -11.59 -8.71 0.60
N GLY A 111 -10.70 -9.65 0.89
CA GLY A 111 -11.10 -11.00 1.27
C GLY A 111 -11.59 -11.07 2.72
N HIS A 112 -12.44 -12.04 2.98
CA HIS A 112 -12.95 -12.41 4.29
C HIS A 112 -12.94 -13.93 4.46
N PHE A 113 -13.21 -14.39 5.67
CA PHE A 113 -13.26 -15.81 6.01
C PHE A 113 -11.93 -16.51 5.69
N GLU A 114 -11.98 -17.69 5.03
CA GLU A 114 -10.78 -18.41 4.58
C GLU A 114 -10.26 -17.91 3.22
N GLY A 115 -10.90 -16.89 2.65
CA GLY A 115 -10.47 -16.23 1.41
C GLY A 115 -11.43 -16.38 0.25
N VAL A 116 -10.84 -16.44 -0.95
CA VAL A 116 -11.54 -16.47 -2.24
C VAL A 116 -11.24 -17.78 -2.96
N ASP A 117 -12.20 -18.31 -3.68
CA ASP A 117 -12.03 -19.49 -4.51
C ASP A 117 -10.89 -19.30 -5.53
N GLN A 118 -9.92 -20.21 -5.52
CA GLN A 118 -8.71 -20.14 -6.33
C GLN A 118 -9.00 -20.02 -7.84
N ARG A 119 -10.04 -20.68 -8.33
CA ARG A 119 -10.44 -20.65 -9.74
C ARG A 119 -10.77 -19.25 -10.23
N LEU A 120 -11.30 -18.37 -9.35
CA LEU A 120 -11.56 -16.99 -9.71
C LEU A 120 -10.27 -16.20 -9.92
N LEU A 121 -9.30 -16.37 -9.01
CA LEU A 121 -8.02 -15.68 -9.11
C LEU A 121 -7.30 -16.02 -10.42
N GLU A 122 -7.31 -17.30 -10.79
CA GLU A 122 -6.67 -17.79 -12.02
C GLU A 122 -7.41 -17.32 -13.29
N THR A 123 -8.74 -17.47 -13.32
CA THR A 123 -9.53 -17.15 -14.52
C THR A 123 -9.63 -15.66 -14.82
N ARG A 124 -9.43 -14.80 -13.83
CA ARG A 124 -9.44 -13.33 -13.98
C ARG A 124 -8.06 -12.69 -13.92
N ASN A 125 -6.99 -13.51 -13.82
CA ASN A 125 -5.59 -13.04 -13.71
C ASN A 125 -5.42 -11.98 -12.61
N ILE A 126 -5.96 -12.28 -11.41
CA ILE A 126 -5.92 -11.41 -10.24
C ILE A 126 -4.58 -11.60 -9.54
N GLU A 127 -3.85 -10.52 -9.33
CA GLU A 127 -2.58 -10.57 -8.61
C GLU A 127 -2.84 -10.57 -7.09
N GLU A 128 -2.09 -11.43 -6.37
CA GLU A 128 -2.15 -11.46 -4.91
C GLU A 128 -1.00 -10.63 -4.31
N TYR A 129 -1.33 -9.75 -3.34
CA TYR A 129 -0.32 -9.00 -2.57
C TYR A 129 -0.53 -9.14 -1.08
N SER A 130 0.59 -9.26 -0.35
CA SER A 130 0.66 -9.29 1.10
C SER A 130 1.33 -8.02 1.64
N LEU A 131 0.81 -7.49 2.73
CA LEU A 131 1.45 -6.38 3.48
C LEU A 131 2.56 -6.84 4.42
N GLY A 132 2.61 -8.13 4.75
CA GLY A 132 3.58 -8.69 5.68
C GLY A 132 3.11 -10.01 6.28
N ASP A 133 3.95 -10.58 7.15
CA ASP A 133 3.76 -11.91 7.74
C ASP A 133 2.88 -11.83 9.00
N PHE A 134 1.63 -11.43 8.82
CA PHE A 134 0.60 -11.37 9.85
C PHE A 134 -0.79 -11.57 9.24
N ILE A 135 -1.75 -11.98 10.07
CA ILE A 135 -3.13 -12.24 9.64
C ILE A 135 -4.04 -11.09 10.09
N LEU A 136 -4.89 -10.65 9.18
CA LEU A 136 -5.97 -9.69 9.42
C LEU A 136 -7.32 -10.40 9.33
N SER A 137 -8.33 -9.87 10.00
CA SER A 137 -9.70 -10.40 9.95
C SER A 137 -10.41 -10.16 8.61
N GLY A 138 -9.88 -9.27 7.78
CA GLY A 138 -10.39 -8.94 6.45
C GLY A 138 -9.42 -8.08 5.66
N GLY A 139 -9.69 -7.87 4.39
CA GLY A 139 -8.84 -7.10 3.49
C GLY A 139 -8.98 -5.58 3.61
N GLU A 140 -9.99 -5.06 4.31
CA GLU A 140 -10.25 -3.63 4.40
C GLU A 140 -9.10 -2.85 5.04
N PRO A 141 -8.52 -3.24 6.19
CA PRO A 141 -7.35 -2.54 6.74
C PRO A 141 -6.17 -2.52 5.78
N ALA A 142 -5.94 -3.62 5.07
CA ALA A 142 -4.87 -3.70 4.06
C ALA A 142 -5.14 -2.77 2.88
N SER A 143 -6.39 -2.65 2.42
CA SER A 143 -6.77 -1.75 1.33
C SER A 143 -6.53 -0.29 1.68
N PHE A 144 -6.80 0.12 2.91
CA PHE A 144 -6.49 1.46 3.40
C PHE A 144 -4.99 1.77 3.31
N VAL A 145 -4.13 0.86 3.76
CA VAL A 145 -2.66 1.02 3.70
C VAL A 145 -2.18 1.14 2.25
N ILE A 146 -2.70 0.31 1.37
CA ILE A 146 -2.33 0.36 -0.06
C ILE A 146 -2.76 1.69 -0.67
N ILE A 147 -4.02 2.11 -0.48
CA ILE A 147 -4.51 3.39 -1.03
C ILE A 147 -3.69 4.56 -0.51
N ASP A 148 -3.35 4.59 0.78
CA ASP A 148 -2.46 5.60 1.34
C ASP A 148 -1.13 5.64 0.58
N ALA A 149 -0.46 4.50 0.47
CA ALA A 149 0.81 4.39 -0.22
C ALA A 149 0.74 4.82 -1.70
N LEU A 150 -0.39 4.58 -2.38
CA LEU A 150 -0.57 4.98 -3.78
C LEU A 150 -0.89 6.48 -3.91
N VAL A 151 -1.84 6.98 -3.13
CA VAL A 151 -2.35 8.37 -3.27
C VAL A 151 -1.26 9.39 -2.97
N ARG A 152 -0.41 9.15 -1.98
CA ARG A 152 0.70 10.07 -1.67
C ARG A 152 1.73 10.17 -2.78
N LEU A 153 1.83 9.17 -3.67
CA LEU A 153 2.73 9.17 -4.83
C LEU A 153 2.16 9.87 -6.06
N LEU A 154 0.88 10.23 -6.04
CA LEU A 154 0.26 10.90 -7.17
C LEU A 154 0.81 12.33 -7.35
N PRO A 155 0.96 12.80 -8.60
CA PRO A 155 1.46 14.13 -8.87
C PRO A 155 0.69 15.23 -8.15
N GLY A 156 1.42 16.08 -7.42
CA GLY A 156 0.86 17.24 -6.72
C GLY A 156 0.06 16.92 -5.45
N VAL A 157 0.08 15.67 -4.96
CA VAL A 157 -0.53 15.31 -3.67
C VAL A 157 0.40 15.71 -2.53
N LEU A 158 1.67 15.34 -2.57
CA LEU A 158 2.69 15.86 -1.65
C LEU A 158 3.12 17.26 -2.08
N GLY A 159 3.22 18.18 -1.12
CA GLY A 159 3.55 19.59 -1.38
C GLY A 159 4.98 19.81 -1.89
N ASN A 160 5.93 18.98 -1.45
CA ASN A 160 7.31 19.04 -1.91
C ASN A 160 7.68 17.76 -2.66
N LYS A 161 7.99 17.89 -3.95
CA LYS A 161 8.42 16.76 -4.80
C LYS A 161 9.76 16.15 -4.36
N ASP A 162 10.59 16.92 -3.66
CA ASP A 162 11.90 16.46 -3.20
C ASP A 162 11.82 15.64 -1.91
N SER A 163 10.74 15.80 -1.12
CA SER A 163 10.54 14.98 0.08
C SER A 163 10.48 13.49 -0.21
N VAL A 164 9.90 13.08 -1.34
CA VAL A 164 9.86 11.66 -1.75
C VAL A 164 11.25 11.09 -2.04
N LYS A 165 12.22 11.94 -2.45
CA LYS A 165 13.56 11.48 -2.83
C LYS A 165 14.45 11.16 -1.62
N GLU A 166 14.15 11.71 -0.46
CA GLU A 166 14.92 11.51 0.77
C GLU A 166 14.26 10.52 1.74
N GLU A 167 13.09 9.96 1.39
CA GLU A 167 12.37 9.02 2.23
C GLU A 167 13.01 7.63 2.28
N SER A 168 12.65 6.87 3.30
CA SER A 168 13.03 5.44 3.42
C SER A 168 12.68 4.67 2.16
N PHE A 169 13.52 3.68 1.82
CA PHE A 169 13.46 2.83 0.63
C PHE A 169 13.93 3.49 -0.68
N GLU A 170 14.24 4.79 -0.66
CA GLU A 170 14.98 5.39 -1.76
C GLU A 170 16.41 4.85 -1.79
N ASN A 171 16.88 4.49 -2.97
CA ASN A 171 18.21 3.91 -3.15
C ASN A 171 18.52 2.74 -2.18
N HIS A 172 17.50 2.01 -1.70
CA HIS A 172 17.61 0.92 -0.73
C HIS A 172 18.13 1.34 0.65
N LEU A 173 18.04 2.62 1.02
CA LEU A 173 18.38 3.10 2.34
C LEU A 173 17.13 3.42 3.17
N LEU A 174 17.28 3.34 4.49
CA LEU A 174 16.35 3.95 5.44
C LEU A 174 16.72 5.43 5.62
N GLU A 175 15.73 6.23 5.95
CA GLU A 175 15.92 7.66 6.22
C GLU A 175 16.79 7.88 7.46
N TYR A 176 17.55 8.96 7.45
CA TYR A 176 18.37 9.44 8.57
C TYR A 176 17.50 9.99 9.71
N PRO A 177 18.01 10.08 10.96
CA PRO A 177 17.26 10.63 12.09
C PRO A 177 17.02 12.13 11.91
N GLN A 178 15.79 12.55 12.19
CA GLN A 178 15.33 13.93 12.10
C GLN A 178 15.31 14.58 13.47
N TYR A 179 15.60 15.89 13.53
CA TYR A 179 15.60 16.69 14.75
C TYR A 179 14.81 17.98 14.53
N THR A 180 14.15 18.46 15.58
CA THR A 180 13.38 19.71 15.58
C THR A 180 13.52 20.44 16.92
N LYS A 181 12.87 21.58 17.06
CA LYS A 181 12.80 22.35 18.32
C LYS A 181 12.11 21.58 19.43
N PRO A 182 12.49 21.81 20.70
CA PRO A 182 13.55 22.75 21.16
C PRO A 182 14.96 22.25 20.85
N ARG A 183 15.97 23.13 20.81
CA ARG A 183 17.38 22.77 20.51
C ARG A 183 17.96 21.82 21.55
N GLU A 184 17.61 22.02 22.81
CA GLU A 184 17.97 21.09 23.89
C GLU A 184 16.71 20.45 24.47
N TRP A 185 16.73 19.12 24.58
CA TRP A 185 15.66 18.31 25.11
C TRP A 185 16.22 17.22 26.01
N GLU A 186 15.89 17.25 27.31
CA GLU A 186 16.37 16.31 28.33
C GLU A 186 17.90 16.15 28.33
N GLY A 187 18.62 17.28 28.24
CA GLY A 187 20.09 17.33 28.24
C GLY A 187 20.73 16.82 26.93
N LYS A 188 19.95 16.62 25.87
CA LYS A 188 20.43 16.17 24.56
C LYS A 188 20.23 17.28 23.53
N SER A 189 21.24 17.52 22.69
CA SER A 189 21.17 18.42 21.53
C SER A 189 21.33 17.65 20.23
N PRO A 190 20.75 18.14 19.12
CA PRO A 190 21.04 17.60 17.79
C PRO A 190 22.53 17.75 17.45
N PRO A 191 23.08 16.93 16.54
CA PRO A 191 24.44 17.03 16.07
C PRO A 191 24.80 18.45 15.54
N GLU A 192 25.91 18.99 15.95
CA GLU A 192 26.36 20.35 15.59
C GLU A 192 26.45 20.59 14.07
N VAL A 193 26.77 19.56 13.31
CA VAL A 193 26.80 19.63 11.83
C VAL A 193 25.49 20.14 11.23
N LEU A 194 24.34 19.88 11.88
CA LEU A 194 23.05 20.32 11.41
C LEU A 194 22.82 21.84 11.56
N PHE A 195 23.63 22.50 12.33
CA PHE A 195 23.60 23.96 12.54
C PHE A 195 24.70 24.68 11.76
N SER A 196 25.58 23.96 11.06
CA SER A 196 26.76 24.53 10.39
C SER A 196 26.43 25.44 9.20
N GLY A 197 25.24 25.35 8.62
CA GLY A 197 24.90 26.01 7.34
C GLY A 197 25.62 25.40 6.12
N ASP A 198 26.54 24.46 6.32
CA ASP A 198 27.28 23.77 5.26
C ASP A 198 26.44 22.61 4.71
N HIS A 199 25.74 22.86 3.62
CA HIS A 199 24.87 21.87 2.99
C HIS A 199 25.60 20.60 2.56
N ALA A 200 26.86 20.66 2.18
CA ALA A 200 27.65 19.50 1.78
C ALA A 200 27.96 18.61 2.99
N LYS A 201 28.37 19.20 4.10
CA LYS A 201 28.59 18.46 5.36
C LYS A 201 27.30 17.86 5.91
N ILE A 202 26.19 18.62 5.89
CA ILE A 202 24.87 18.14 6.31
C ILE A 202 24.44 16.93 5.46
N LYS A 203 24.58 17.01 4.12
CA LYS A 203 24.26 15.91 3.21
C LYS A 203 25.14 14.68 3.47
N GLY A 204 26.44 14.86 3.68
CA GLY A 204 27.36 13.78 4.03
C GLY A 204 26.96 13.10 5.34
N TRP A 205 26.63 13.88 6.37
CA TRP A 205 26.18 13.36 7.66
C TRP A 205 24.86 12.56 7.50
N ARG A 206 23.87 13.11 6.79
CA ARG A 206 22.60 12.42 6.52
C ARG A 206 22.81 11.06 5.85
N LEU A 207 23.65 11.02 4.82
CA LEU A 207 23.97 9.78 4.12
C LEU A 207 24.63 8.77 5.05
N SER A 208 25.64 9.19 5.86
CA SER A 208 26.30 8.29 6.79
C SER A 208 25.34 7.70 7.85
N GLN A 209 24.39 8.49 8.32
CA GLN A 209 23.35 8.03 9.25
C GLN A 209 22.40 7.03 8.58
N SER A 210 21.95 7.31 7.37
CA SER A 210 21.12 6.39 6.58
C SER A 210 21.82 5.05 6.35
N GLU A 211 23.10 5.07 5.97
CA GLU A 211 23.92 3.87 5.78
C GLU A 211 24.05 3.07 7.09
N ALA A 212 24.37 3.75 8.20
CA ALA A 212 24.53 3.09 9.51
C ALA A 212 23.23 2.46 10.01
N ILE A 213 22.10 3.17 9.91
CA ILE A 213 20.78 2.66 10.31
C ILE A 213 20.36 1.48 9.43
N THR A 214 20.52 1.60 8.11
CA THR A 214 20.15 0.55 7.16
C THR A 214 20.96 -0.71 7.40
N ARG A 215 22.26 -0.58 7.56
CA ARG A 215 23.16 -1.72 7.85
C ARG A 215 22.73 -2.46 9.12
N ARG A 216 22.32 -1.74 10.15
CA ARG A 216 21.93 -2.32 11.44
C ARG A 216 20.54 -2.94 11.42
N GLN A 217 19.56 -2.24 10.85
CA GLN A 217 18.14 -2.62 10.98
C GLN A 217 17.61 -3.41 9.79
N ARG A 218 18.18 -3.21 8.59
CA ARG A 218 17.72 -3.83 7.36
C ARG A 218 18.89 -4.36 6.53
N PRO A 219 19.54 -5.46 6.96
CA PRO A 219 20.66 -6.08 6.24
C PRO A 219 20.29 -6.46 4.79
N ASP A 220 19.03 -6.81 4.54
CA ASP A 220 18.49 -7.11 3.22
C ASP A 220 18.56 -5.90 2.27
N LEU A 221 18.19 -4.71 2.75
CA LEU A 221 18.30 -3.46 1.98
C LEU A 221 19.75 -3.03 1.83
N TRP A 222 20.56 -3.19 2.89
CA TRP A 222 21.98 -2.87 2.86
C TRP A 222 22.72 -3.65 1.77
N LYS A 223 22.44 -4.94 1.63
CA LYS A 223 23.00 -5.78 0.55
C LYS A 223 22.65 -5.19 -0.83
N LYS A 224 21.38 -4.87 -1.07
CA LYS A 224 20.93 -4.27 -2.34
C LYS A 224 21.58 -2.90 -2.61
N TYR A 225 21.76 -2.09 -1.56
CA TYR A 225 22.46 -0.81 -1.67
C TYR A 225 23.92 -0.98 -2.13
N LEU A 226 24.65 -1.92 -1.57
CA LEU A 226 26.04 -2.22 -1.95
C LEU A 226 26.13 -2.75 -3.38
N GLU A 227 25.26 -3.65 -3.79
CA GLU A 227 25.19 -4.16 -5.16
C GLU A 227 25.03 -3.00 -6.15
N LYS A 228 24.05 -2.13 -5.94
CA LYS A 228 23.81 -0.94 -6.77
C LYS A 228 24.96 0.06 -6.77
N LYS A 229 25.69 0.19 -5.66
CA LYS A 229 26.86 1.08 -5.53
C LYS A 229 28.03 0.57 -6.36
N ASN A 230 28.24 -0.76 -6.38
CA ASN A 230 29.31 -1.40 -7.14
C ASN A 230 29.04 -1.41 -8.66
N GLU A 231 27.78 -1.47 -9.10
CA GLU A 231 27.40 -1.38 -10.52
C GLU A 231 27.67 0.00 -11.15
N LYS A 232 27.91 1.03 -10.34
CA LYS A 232 28.17 2.41 -10.81
C LYS A 232 29.66 2.75 -10.89
N HIS A 233 30.51 1.82 -10.49
CA HIS A 233 31.96 1.90 -10.58
C HIS A 233 32.50 0.85 -11.54
#